data_e063ebcf79ed13b5962b694247687e76
#
_entry.id   e063ebcf79ed13b5962b694247687e76
#
_cell.length_a   1.000
_cell.length_b   1.000
_cell.length_c   1.000
_cell.angle_alpha   90.00
_cell.angle_beta   90.00
_cell.angle_gamma   90.00
#
_symmetry.space_group_name_H-M   'P 1'
#
loop_
_entity.id
_entity.type
_entity.pdbx_description
1 polymer ?
#
loop_
_entity_poly.entity_id
_entity_poly.type
_entity_poly.pdbx_seq_one_letter_code
_entity_poly.pdbx_strand_id
1 'polypeptide(L)'
;MVLLALIASALMGVQLAAALEQTTATHVRAGSTAADSLGGTGKVSVGVPVVTEKTLGTEVQRLIDSGTIQPMTSFDAATCLQAQGIPDSILIMEEVAWGGEQTAGWLLVHGPSDRETLRANGGIVSATVVLPTCGSTDNDLTPQQNRLWSGDVMIGSL
;
A
#
# COMPACT_ATOMS: atom_id res chain seq x y z
N MET A 1 -63.42 -5.61 -11.99
CA MET A 1 -63.36 -6.06 -10.59
C MET A 1 -62.01 -5.69 -10.04
N VAL A 2 -62.01 -4.71 -9.18
CA VAL A 2 -60.85 -4.09 -8.55
C VAL A 2 -60.66 -4.75 -7.20
N LEU A 3 -59.48 -5.23 -6.88
CA LEU A 3 -59.12 -5.63 -5.53
C LEU A 3 -57.84 -4.89 -5.13
N LEU A 4 -58.07 -3.87 -4.30
CA LEU A 4 -57.05 -3.13 -3.55
C LEU A 4 -56.55 -4.03 -2.43
N ALA A 5 -55.25 -4.20 -2.36
CA ALA A 5 -54.55 -4.71 -1.18
C ALA A 5 -53.61 -3.63 -0.64
N LEU A 6 -54.08 -3.01 0.43
CA LEU A 6 -53.27 -2.11 1.28
C LEU A 6 -52.37 -2.97 2.18
N ILE A 7 -51.07 -2.80 2.09
CA ILE A 7 -50.13 -3.36 3.06
C ILE A 7 -49.54 -2.20 3.84
N ALA A 8 -49.81 -2.22 5.13
CA ALA A 8 -49.37 -1.27 6.11
C ALA A 8 -47.84 -1.39 6.33
N SER A 9 -47.16 -0.25 6.26
CA SER A 9 -45.76 -0.12 6.59
C SER A 9 -45.59 0.01 8.09
N ALA A 10 -44.94 -0.96 8.71
CA ALA A 10 -44.47 -0.85 10.10
C ALA A 10 -43.15 -0.11 10.15
N LEU A 11 -43.17 1.08 10.73
CA LEU A 11 -42.05 1.87 11.12
C LEU A 11 -41.36 1.21 12.34
N MET A 12 -40.22 0.61 12.17
CA MET A 12 -39.31 0.30 13.28
C MET A 12 -38.22 1.34 13.32
N GLY A 13 -38.37 2.28 14.23
CA GLY A 13 -37.34 3.21 14.63
C GLY A 13 -36.26 2.51 15.44
N VAL A 14 -35.04 2.47 14.91
CA VAL A 14 -33.88 2.06 15.66
C VAL A 14 -33.28 3.30 16.29
N GLN A 15 -33.39 3.43 17.60
CA GLN A 15 -32.70 4.44 18.39
C GLN A 15 -31.24 4.02 18.55
N LEU A 16 -30.33 4.75 17.93
CA LEU A 16 -28.91 4.70 18.21
C LEU A 16 -28.67 5.46 19.53
N ALA A 17 -28.46 4.72 20.60
CA ALA A 17 -27.93 5.26 21.83
C ALA A 17 -26.43 5.50 21.63
N ALA A 18 -26.04 6.77 21.54
CA ALA A 18 -24.64 7.19 21.59
C ALA A 18 -24.13 7.06 23.02
N ALA A 19 -23.39 6.02 23.32
CA ALA A 19 -22.61 5.92 24.54
C ALA A 19 -21.28 6.66 24.33
N LEU A 20 -21.24 7.89 24.78
CA LEU A 20 -20.01 8.64 25.00
C LEU A 20 -19.39 8.18 26.32
N GLU A 21 -18.49 7.23 26.26
CA GLU A 21 -17.59 6.96 27.38
C GLU A 21 -16.36 7.84 27.28
N GLN A 22 -16.39 8.88 28.11
CA GLN A 22 -15.23 9.70 28.42
C GLN A 22 -14.25 8.86 29.22
N THR A 23 -13.18 8.43 28.57
CA THR A 23 -12.04 7.87 29.30
C THR A 23 -11.10 9.00 29.69
N THR A 24 -11.09 9.29 30.96
CA THR A 24 -10.21 10.23 31.64
C THR A 24 -8.74 9.90 31.37
N ALA A 25 -8.06 10.84 30.75
CA ALA A 25 -6.62 10.78 30.53
C ALA A 25 -5.89 10.93 31.86
N THR A 26 -5.26 9.88 32.31
CA THR A 26 -4.32 9.92 33.42
C THR A 26 -2.97 10.40 32.88
N HIS A 27 -2.62 11.63 33.23
CA HIS A 27 -1.28 12.19 33.04
C HIS A 27 -0.26 11.36 33.79
N VAL A 28 0.54 10.57 33.09
CA VAL A 28 1.81 10.09 33.62
C VAL A 28 2.92 10.92 32.99
N ARG A 29 3.43 11.82 33.81
CA ARG A 29 4.62 12.62 33.56
C ARG A 29 5.83 11.69 33.74
N ALA A 30 6.41 11.21 32.65
CA ALA A 30 7.70 10.54 32.69
C ALA A 30 8.79 11.53 32.29
N GLY A 31 9.74 11.64 33.20
CA GLY A 31 10.84 12.61 33.12
C GLY A 31 11.83 12.30 32.02
N SER A 32 12.38 13.38 31.49
CA SER A 32 13.56 13.40 30.66
C SER A 32 14.76 12.85 31.43
N THR A 33 15.35 11.78 30.92
CA THR A 33 16.77 11.50 31.17
C THR A 33 17.46 11.36 29.82
N ALA A 34 18.21 12.38 29.49
CA ALA A 34 19.23 12.29 28.47
C ALA A 34 20.23 11.23 28.90
N ALA A 35 20.39 10.19 28.13
CA ALA A 35 21.51 9.28 28.22
C ALA A 35 22.18 9.21 26.86
N ASP A 36 23.28 9.89 26.77
CA ASP A 36 24.38 9.65 25.85
C ASP A 36 24.61 8.14 25.73
N SER A 37 24.53 7.60 24.54
CA SER A 37 25.04 6.28 24.21
C SER A 37 25.75 6.30 22.88
N LEU A 38 27.05 6.43 22.97
CA LEU A 38 27.98 6.07 21.94
C LEU A 38 27.76 4.63 21.45
N GLY A 39 27.77 4.48 20.14
CA GLY A 39 28.34 3.30 19.50
C GLY A 39 27.49 2.03 19.58
N GLY A 40 26.49 1.95 18.72
CA GLY A 40 25.91 0.68 18.35
C GLY A 40 25.41 0.81 16.91
N THR A 41 26.07 0.15 15.96
CA THR A 41 25.54 -0.10 14.62
C THR A 41 24.31 -1.03 14.75
N GLY A 42 23.27 -0.52 15.38
CA GLY A 42 21.96 -1.13 15.36
C GLY A 42 21.41 -0.97 13.94
N LYS A 43 21.38 -2.05 13.17
CA LYS A 43 20.47 -2.14 12.04
C LYS A 43 19.08 -1.79 12.59
N VAL A 44 18.63 -0.57 12.32
CA VAL A 44 17.22 -0.25 12.46
C VAL A 44 16.54 -1.17 11.45
N SER A 45 15.94 -2.22 11.91
CA SER A 45 15.02 -3.02 11.12
C SER A 45 13.85 -2.09 10.83
N VAL A 46 13.95 -1.34 9.75
CA VAL A 46 12.82 -0.60 9.22
C VAL A 46 11.84 -1.68 8.80
N GLY A 47 10.77 -1.83 9.55
CA GLY A 47 9.73 -2.79 9.24
C GLY A 47 9.21 -2.54 7.82
N VAL A 48 8.79 -3.60 7.15
CA VAL A 48 8.16 -3.52 5.83
C VAL A 48 7.00 -2.54 5.89
N PRO A 49 6.93 -1.51 5.00
CA PRO A 49 5.88 -0.51 5.07
C PRO A 49 4.50 -1.12 4.82
N VAL A 50 3.52 -0.73 5.63
CA VAL A 50 2.12 -1.13 5.43
C VAL A 50 1.49 -0.16 4.43
N VAL A 51 1.10 -0.67 3.27
CA VAL A 51 0.52 0.10 2.18
C VAL A 51 -0.91 -0.34 1.91
N THR A 52 -1.79 0.62 1.74
CA THR A 52 -3.19 0.41 1.37
C THR A 52 -3.49 1.23 0.12
N GLU A 53 -4.60 0.98 -0.54
CA GLU A 53 -5.02 1.79 -1.68
C GLU A 53 -5.07 3.30 -1.36
N LYS A 54 -5.46 3.65 -0.13
CA LYS A 54 -5.54 5.05 0.32
C LYS A 54 -4.17 5.71 0.54
N THR A 55 -3.17 4.92 0.91
CA THR A 55 -1.81 5.42 1.23
C THR A 55 -0.83 5.21 0.09
N LEU A 56 -1.22 4.45 -0.93
CA LEU A 56 -0.35 4.06 -2.04
C LEU A 56 0.26 5.28 -2.76
N GLY A 57 -0.54 6.30 -3.05
CA GLY A 57 -0.05 7.51 -3.72
C GLY A 57 1.06 8.21 -2.94
N THR A 58 0.89 8.33 -1.62
CA THR A 58 1.91 8.92 -0.73
C THR A 58 3.17 8.06 -0.69
N GLU A 59 3.02 6.74 -0.67
CA GLU A 59 4.16 5.83 -0.65
C GLU A 59 4.94 5.85 -1.97
N VAL A 60 4.26 5.81 -3.10
CA VAL A 60 4.88 5.92 -4.43
C VAL A 60 5.61 7.27 -4.57
N GLN A 61 5.00 8.38 -4.13
CA GLN A 61 5.65 9.69 -4.11
C GLN A 61 6.94 9.64 -3.28
N ARG A 62 6.87 9.11 -2.06
CA ARG A 62 8.04 8.97 -1.17
C ARG A 62 9.17 8.18 -1.85
N LEU A 63 8.84 7.09 -2.53
CA LEU A 63 9.81 6.23 -3.23
C LEU A 63 10.46 6.95 -4.42
N ILE A 64 9.68 7.72 -5.19
CA ILE A 64 10.20 8.52 -6.30
C ILE A 64 11.17 9.59 -5.78
N ASP A 65 10.82 10.25 -4.69
CA ASP A 65 11.62 11.33 -4.10
C ASP A 65 12.89 10.83 -3.41
N SER A 66 12.80 9.70 -2.70
CA SER A 66 13.91 9.17 -1.88
C SER A 66 15.09 8.65 -2.68
N GLY A 67 14.87 8.33 -3.94
CA GLY A 67 15.94 7.77 -4.76
C GLY A 67 16.35 6.36 -4.35
N THR A 68 15.45 5.59 -3.76
CA THR A 68 15.74 4.25 -3.25
C THR A 68 16.30 3.36 -4.36
N ILE A 69 17.44 2.76 -4.09
CA ILE A 69 18.05 1.73 -4.94
C ILE A 69 17.17 0.48 -4.79
N GLN A 70 16.92 -0.21 -5.90
CA GLN A 70 16.21 -1.48 -5.86
C GLN A 70 16.85 -2.41 -4.83
N PRO A 71 16.07 -3.03 -3.93
CA PRO A 71 16.63 -3.93 -2.94
C PRO A 71 17.32 -5.11 -3.62
N MET A 72 18.43 -5.57 -3.05
CA MET A 72 19.03 -6.83 -3.47
C MET A 72 18.11 -7.97 -3.05
N THR A 73 17.36 -8.50 -3.99
CA THR A 73 16.37 -9.56 -3.77
C THR A 73 16.48 -10.64 -4.82
N SER A 74 15.99 -11.82 -4.51
CA SER A 74 15.78 -12.91 -5.47
C SER A 74 14.48 -12.77 -6.26
N PHE A 75 13.64 -11.78 -5.97
CA PHE A 75 12.39 -11.54 -6.68
C PHE A 75 12.66 -11.00 -8.09
N ASP A 76 12.18 -11.69 -9.09
CA ASP A 76 12.29 -11.30 -10.51
C ASP A 76 11.05 -10.48 -10.93
N ALA A 77 11.15 -9.19 -10.71
CA ALA A 77 10.08 -8.26 -11.05
C ALA A 77 9.81 -8.17 -12.55
N ALA A 78 10.82 -8.34 -13.40
CA ALA A 78 10.65 -8.30 -14.85
C ALA A 78 9.84 -9.50 -15.35
N THR A 79 10.19 -10.69 -14.91
CA THR A 79 9.42 -11.91 -15.22
C THR A 79 8.01 -11.83 -14.66
N CYS A 80 7.83 -11.25 -13.45
CA CYS A 80 6.51 -11.05 -12.88
C CYS A 80 5.65 -10.10 -13.72
N LEU A 81 6.15 -8.92 -14.12
CA LEU A 81 5.40 -7.97 -14.95
C LEU A 81 5.06 -8.58 -16.33
N GLN A 82 6.00 -9.31 -16.92
CA GLN A 82 5.74 -10.01 -18.18
C GLN A 82 4.61 -11.05 -18.02
N ALA A 83 4.59 -11.82 -16.94
CA ALA A 83 3.52 -12.76 -16.63
C ALA A 83 2.17 -12.05 -16.40
N GLN A 84 2.19 -10.82 -15.89
CA GLN A 84 1.01 -9.96 -15.76
C GLN A 84 0.55 -9.32 -17.07
N GLY A 85 1.30 -9.49 -18.18
CA GLY A 85 1.03 -8.84 -19.46
C GLY A 85 1.37 -7.36 -19.50
N ILE A 86 2.26 -6.90 -18.63
CA ILE A 86 2.69 -5.50 -18.51
C ILE A 86 4.07 -5.34 -19.16
N PRO A 87 4.18 -4.65 -20.30
CA PRO A 87 5.45 -4.51 -21.03
C PRO A 87 6.32 -3.35 -20.51
N ASP A 88 5.85 -2.61 -19.52
CA ASP A 88 6.48 -1.38 -19.03
C ASP A 88 7.81 -1.64 -18.32
N SER A 89 8.66 -0.61 -18.32
CA SER A 89 9.90 -0.60 -17.52
C SER A 89 9.60 -0.40 -16.04
N ILE A 90 10.31 -1.14 -15.20
CA ILE A 90 10.22 -0.99 -13.75
C ILE A 90 11.04 0.23 -13.34
N LEU A 91 10.39 1.16 -12.66
CA LEU A 91 10.99 2.39 -12.14
C LEU A 91 11.45 2.19 -10.69
N ILE A 92 10.62 1.55 -9.91
CA ILE A 92 10.81 1.30 -8.47
C ILE A 92 10.23 -0.06 -8.10
N MET A 93 10.87 -0.71 -7.15
CA MET A 93 10.43 -1.95 -6.54
C MET A 93 10.65 -1.87 -5.02
N GLU A 94 9.61 -2.21 -4.25
CA GLU A 94 9.65 -2.17 -2.78
C GLU A 94 8.86 -3.34 -2.20
N GLU A 95 9.41 -3.98 -1.16
CA GLU A 95 8.66 -4.97 -0.39
C GLU A 95 7.66 -4.26 0.52
N VAL A 96 6.40 -4.68 0.50
CA VAL A 96 5.31 -4.05 1.23
C VAL A 96 4.42 -5.08 1.94
N ALA A 97 3.77 -4.64 3.01
CA ALA A 97 2.65 -5.34 3.61
C ALA A 97 1.36 -4.69 3.09
N TRP A 98 0.61 -5.40 2.24
CA TRP A 98 -0.54 -4.85 1.53
C TRP A 98 -1.85 -5.00 2.29
N GLY A 99 -2.62 -3.91 2.34
CA GLY A 99 -3.97 -3.87 2.89
C GLY A 99 -4.05 -3.98 4.40
N GLY A 100 -5.26 -4.09 4.91
CA GLY A 100 -5.52 -4.22 6.35
C GLY A 100 -5.05 -5.54 6.94
N GLU A 101 -4.96 -6.57 6.12
CA GLU A 101 -4.47 -7.90 6.52
C GLU A 101 -2.95 -8.01 6.46
N GLN A 102 -2.27 -6.97 5.99
CA GLN A 102 -0.82 -6.90 5.87
C GLN A 102 -0.22 -8.07 5.07
N THR A 103 -0.86 -8.43 3.95
CA THR A 103 -0.39 -9.49 3.07
C THR A 103 0.97 -9.10 2.49
N ALA A 104 1.97 -9.97 2.65
CA ALA A 104 3.30 -9.76 2.07
C ALA A 104 3.21 -9.62 0.55
N GLY A 105 3.87 -8.63 -0.02
CA GLY A 105 3.83 -8.36 -1.45
C GLY A 105 4.98 -7.48 -1.91
N TRP A 106 5.05 -7.31 -3.22
CA TRP A 106 5.94 -6.38 -3.90
C TRP A 106 5.15 -5.28 -4.58
N LEU A 107 5.45 -4.04 -4.25
CA LEU A 107 4.99 -2.87 -4.98
C LEU A 107 5.94 -2.63 -6.14
N LEU A 108 5.41 -2.71 -7.37
CA LEU A 108 6.10 -2.45 -8.62
C LEU A 108 5.53 -1.17 -9.22
N VAL A 109 6.34 -0.11 -9.29
CA VAL A 109 5.99 1.12 -10.00
C VAL A 109 6.62 1.05 -11.38
N HIS A 110 5.82 1.22 -12.40
CA HIS A 110 6.23 1.05 -13.80
C HIS A 110 5.58 2.10 -14.70
N GLY A 111 6.14 2.30 -15.88
CA GLY A 111 5.61 3.27 -16.85
C GLY A 111 6.62 3.65 -17.91
N PRO A 112 6.19 4.47 -18.89
CA PRO A 112 7.04 4.90 -20.00
C PRO A 112 8.04 5.99 -19.62
N SER A 113 7.79 6.74 -18.54
CA SER A 113 8.66 7.82 -18.09
C SER A 113 9.73 7.30 -17.14
N ASP A 114 10.90 7.89 -17.18
CA ASP A 114 11.93 7.61 -16.18
C ASP A 114 11.65 8.35 -14.86
N ARG A 115 12.25 7.85 -13.78
CA ARG A 115 12.03 8.38 -12.43
C ARG A 115 12.44 9.84 -12.27
N GLU A 116 13.53 10.27 -12.93
CA GLU A 116 14.05 11.65 -12.83
C GLU A 116 13.04 12.63 -13.44
N THR A 117 12.49 12.28 -14.59
CA THR A 117 11.43 13.06 -15.25
C THR A 117 10.19 13.18 -14.36
N LEU A 118 9.76 12.09 -13.73
CA LEU A 118 8.62 12.09 -12.81
C LEU A 118 8.87 12.96 -11.57
N ARG A 119 10.06 12.88 -11.02
CA ARG A 119 10.47 13.70 -9.87
C ARG A 119 10.46 15.19 -10.20
N ALA A 120 10.95 15.56 -11.39
CA ALA A 120 11.02 16.96 -11.81
C ALA A 120 9.67 17.56 -12.19
N ASN A 121 8.83 16.80 -12.88
CA ASN A 121 7.62 17.31 -13.53
C ASN A 121 6.31 16.76 -12.95
N GLY A 122 6.40 15.73 -12.12
CA GLY A 122 5.22 14.95 -11.75
C GLY A 122 4.68 14.12 -12.92
N GLY A 123 3.49 13.59 -12.77
CA GLY A 123 2.83 12.83 -13.83
C GLY A 123 2.01 11.66 -13.30
N ILE A 124 1.63 10.78 -14.21
CA ILE A 124 0.91 9.55 -13.90
C ILE A 124 1.86 8.37 -14.11
N VAL A 125 1.91 7.48 -13.13
CA VAL A 125 2.62 6.20 -13.20
C VAL A 125 1.65 5.08 -12.91
N SER A 126 1.91 3.91 -13.47
CA SER A 126 1.19 2.70 -13.10
C SER A 126 1.89 2.01 -11.94
N ALA A 127 1.10 1.44 -11.04
CA ALA A 127 1.61 0.65 -9.94
C ALA A 127 0.85 -0.67 -9.86
N THR A 128 1.58 -1.74 -9.51
CA THR A 128 1.01 -3.07 -9.34
C THR A 128 1.57 -3.67 -8.06
N VAL A 129 0.69 -4.21 -7.22
CA VAL A 129 1.09 -4.95 -6.02
C VAL A 129 0.84 -6.43 -6.28
N VAL A 130 1.88 -7.24 -6.09
CA VAL A 130 1.87 -8.66 -6.41
C VAL A 130 2.36 -9.49 -5.23
N LEU A 131 1.99 -10.78 -5.22
CA LEU A 131 2.52 -11.74 -4.26
C LEU A 131 4.01 -12.00 -4.49
N PRO A 132 4.78 -12.37 -3.45
CA PRO A 132 6.20 -12.69 -3.58
C PRO A 132 6.51 -13.85 -4.54
N THR A 133 5.53 -14.69 -4.81
CA THR A 133 5.62 -15.84 -5.74
C THR A 133 5.42 -15.47 -7.21
N CYS A 134 5.05 -14.21 -7.51
CA CYS A 134 4.83 -13.78 -8.88
C CYS A 134 6.11 -13.91 -9.71
N GLY A 135 6.01 -14.48 -10.89
CA GLY A 135 7.15 -14.73 -11.78
C GLY A 135 7.99 -15.96 -11.43
N SER A 136 7.67 -16.68 -10.34
CA SER A 136 8.33 -17.93 -10.00
C SER A 136 7.85 -19.05 -10.91
N THR A 137 8.78 -19.92 -11.36
CA THR A 137 8.47 -21.11 -12.17
C THR A 137 7.68 -22.16 -11.40
N ASP A 138 7.78 -22.16 -10.08
CA ASP A 138 7.11 -23.12 -9.19
C ASP A 138 5.75 -22.62 -8.70
N ASN A 139 5.25 -21.54 -9.31
CA ASN A 139 4.01 -20.91 -8.90
C ASN A 139 2.84 -21.35 -9.80
N ASP A 140 1.92 -22.12 -9.23
CA ASP A 140 0.69 -22.58 -9.91
C ASP A 140 -0.42 -21.53 -9.98
N LEU A 141 -0.21 -20.34 -9.40
CA LEU A 141 -1.20 -19.27 -9.40
C LEU A 141 -1.29 -18.60 -10.78
N THR A 142 -2.51 -18.27 -11.18
CA THR A 142 -2.72 -17.46 -12.38
C THR A 142 -2.20 -16.03 -12.18
N PRO A 143 -1.95 -15.26 -13.26
CA PRO A 143 -1.57 -13.85 -13.14
C PRO A 143 -2.50 -13.04 -12.25
N GLN A 144 -3.81 -13.25 -12.36
CA GLN A 144 -4.82 -12.56 -11.57
C GLN A 144 -4.75 -12.92 -10.08
N GLN A 145 -4.46 -14.17 -9.75
CA GLN A 145 -4.31 -14.63 -8.36
C GLN A 145 -3.02 -14.11 -7.72
N ASN A 146 -1.98 -13.86 -8.52
CA ASN A 146 -0.74 -13.25 -8.05
C ASN A 146 -0.84 -11.73 -7.83
N ARG A 147 -1.86 -11.08 -8.39
CA ARG A 147 -2.04 -9.64 -8.32
C ARG A 147 -2.98 -9.25 -7.18
N LEU A 148 -2.45 -8.52 -6.21
CA LEU A 148 -3.22 -7.98 -5.09
C LEU A 148 -3.93 -6.67 -5.47
N TRP A 149 -3.27 -5.84 -6.30
CA TRP A 149 -3.82 -4.57 -6.77
C TRP A 149 -3.09 -4.09 -8.02
N SER A 150 -3.76 -3.28 -8.86
CA SER A 150 -3.14 -2.59 -9.99
C SER A 150 -3.94 -1.34 -10.34
N GLY A 151 -3.26 -0.25 -10.67
CA GLY A 151 -3.90 1.01 -11.06
C GLY A 151 -2.88 2.12 -11.30
N ASP A 152 -3.41 3.30 -11.61
CA ASP A 152 -2.61 4.48 -11.87
C ASP A 152 -2.50 5.36 -10.63
N VAL A 153 -1.34 5.97 -10.44
CA VAL A 153 -1.00 6.84 -9.32
C VAL A 153 -0.52 8.18 -9.87
N MET A 154 -1.09 9.27 -9.35
CA MET A 154 -0.66 10.62 -9.70
C MET A 154 0.48 11.06 -8.78
N ILE A 155 1.57 11.51 -9.37
CA ILE A 155 2.77 12.00 -8.69
C ILE A 155 2.87 13.51 -8.86
N GLY A 156 3.07 14.23 -7.75
CA GLY A 156 3.35 15.66 -7.77
C GLY A 156 4.81 15.94 -8.18
N SER A 157 5.07 17.13 -8.73
CA SER A 157 6.43 17.63 -8.90
C SER A 157 6.99 18.08 -7.55
N LEU A 158 8.31 17.99 -7.36
CA LEU A 158 9.02 18.59 -6.23
C LEU A 158 9.17 20.11 -6.40
#